data_2928dee007223f7a10e0d35201ac3e0b
#
_entry.id   2928dee007223f7a10e0d35201ac3e0b
#
_cell.length_a   1.000
_cell.length_b   1.000
_cell.length_c   1.000
_cell.angle_alpha   90.00
_cell.angle_beta   90.00
_cell.angle_gamma   90.00
#
_symmetry.space_group_name_H-M   'P 1'
#
loop_
_entity.id
_entity.type
_entity.pdbx_description
1 polymer ?
#
loop_
_entity_poly.entity_id
_entity_poly.type
_entity_poly.pdbx_seq_one_letter_code
_entity_poly.pdbx_strand_id
1 'polypeptide(L)'
;MCTAATYQTRDFYMGRTLDYEFSYGEEIVITPRRFPIALRHGGVMDTHYAIIGTAHVADGFPLYYDAVNEKGLGMAGLNFVGSAQYAEVVPDRENIAQFEFIPRLLGRCATLAEAREALRTLNLTGTPFSERLPASQLHWLLADKSGAVVIESVADGLKVYDDPAGVLTNNP
;
A
#
# COMPACT_ATOMS: atom_id res chain seq x y z
N MET A 1 16.43 -7.34 -5.07
CA MET A 1 16.26 -6.09 -4.27
C MET A 1 15.30 -5.18 -5.01
N CYS A 2 14.23 -4.71 -4.36
CA CYS A 2 13.24 -3.84 -4.99
C CYS A 2 13.67 -2.37 -4.94
N THR A 3 13.21 -1.58 -5.92
CA THR A 3 13.34 -0.12 -5.93
C THR A 3 12.04 0.46 -6.47
N ALA A 4 11.51 1.48 -5.83
CA ALA A 4 10.43 2.31 -6.34
C ALA A 4 10.95 3.73 -6.54
N ALA A 5 10.53 4.38 -7.62
CA ALA A 5 10.98 5.73 -7.95
C ALA A 5 9.86 6.53 -8.63
N THR A 6 9.92 7.84 -8.42
CA THR A 6 9.11 8.82 -9.13
C THR A 6 9.98 9.62 -10.09
N TYR A 7 9.39 10.09 -11.17
CA TYR A 7 10.05 10.94 -12.13
C TYR A 7 9.07 12.01 -12.64
N GLN A 8 9.44 13.27 -12.45
CA GLN A 8 8.63 14.41 -12.86
C GLN A 8 9.25 15.10 -14.06
N THR A 9 8.46 15.21 -15.12
CA THR A 9 8.74 16.04 -16.28
C THR A 9 7.58 16.99 -16.50
N ARG A 10 7.09 17.13 -17.73
CA ARG A 10 5.75 17.66 -18.01
C ARG A 10 4.66 16.80 -17.37
N ASP A 11 4.87 15.47 -17.40
CA ASP A 11 3.99 14.48 -16.81
C ASP A 11 4.66 13.83 -15.60
N PHE A 12 3.88 13.18 -14.74
CA PHE A 12 4.36 12.47 -13.58
C PHE A 12 4.38 10.97 -13.86
N TYR A 13 5.47 10.33 -13.48
CA TYR A 13 5.68 8.88 -13.61
C TYR A 13 6.06 8.28 -12.26
N MET A 14 5.54 7.11 -11.96
CA MET A 14 5.95 6.27 -10.86
C MET A 14 6.16 4.85 -11.37
N GLY A 15 7.22 4.22 -10.94
CA GLY A 15 7.53 2.84 -11.31
C GLY A 15 8.26 2.13 -10.18
N ARG A 16 8.26 0.78 -10.26
CA ARG A 16 9.03 -0.03 -9.33
C ARG A 16 9.60 -1.27 -10.02
N THR A 17 10.69 -1.81 -9.49
CA THR A 17 11.19 -3.14 -9.81
C THR A 17 10.67 -4.14 -8.77
N LEU A 18 9.96 -5.17 -9.21
CA LEU A 18 9.56 -6.30 -8.36
C LEU A 18 10.62 -7.40 -8.54
N ASP A 19 11.58 -7.44 -7.62
CA ASP A 19 12.76 -8.28 -7.76
C ASP A 19 12.76 -9.38 -6.70
N TYR A 20 12.25 -10.53 -7.08
CA TYR A 20 12.21 -11.78 -6.32
C TYR A 20 12.97 -12.88 -7.03
N GLU A 21 13.43 -13.87 -6.27
CA GLU A 21 14.15 -15.02 -6.80
C GLU A 21 13.23 -16.02 -7.53
N PHE A 22 11.93 -15.93 -7.29
CA PHE A 22 10.89 -16.76 -7.92
C PHE A 22 9.56 -16.04 -7.97
N SER A 23 8.67 -16.45 -8.89
CA SER A 23 7.33 -15.88 -9.00
C SER A 23 6.39 -16.47 -7.94
N TYR A 24 5.58 -15.58 -7.36
CA TYR A 24 4.44 -15.94 -6.51
C TYR A 24 3.12 -16.03 -7.31
N GLY A 25 3.19 -15.98 -8.65
CA GLY A 25 2.02 -15.93 -9.52
C GLY A 25 1.44 -14.50 -9.59
N GLU A 26 2.33 -13.52 -9.69
CA GLU A 26 1.94 -12.11 -9.86
C GLU A 26 1.27 -11.89 -11.21
N GLU A 27 0.22 -11.12 -11.21
CA GLU A 27 -0.51 -10.73 -12.40
C GLU A 27 -0.94 -9.26 -12.34
N ILE A 28 -1.28 -8.68 -13.48
CA ILE A 28 -1.87 -7.35 -13.53
C ILE A 28 -3.35 -7.47 -13.22
N VAL A 29 -3.77 -6.84 -12.13
CA VAL A 29 -5.13 -6.90 -11.62
C VAL A 29 -5.80 -5.53 -11.71
N ILE A 30 -7.03 -5.51 -12.22
CA ILE A 30 -7.90 -4.35 -12.21
C ILE A 30 -9.01 -4.60 -11.18
N THR A 31 -9.07 -3.76 -10.16
CA THR A 31 -10.21 -3.70 -9.23
C THR A 31 -11.13 -2.56 -9.68
N PRO A 32 -12.27 -2.85 -10.34
CA PRO A 32 -13.15 -1.81 -10.85
C PRO A 32 -13.89 -1.11 -9.71
N ARG A 33 -14.40 0.11 -9.95
CA ARG A 33 -15.28 0.79 -9.01
C ARG A 33 -16.41 -0.13 -8.57
N ARG A 34 -16.77 -0.09 -7.29
CA ARG A 34 -17.85 -0.90 -6.68
C ARG A 34 -17.58 -2.41 -6.64
N PHE A 35 -16.34 -2.85 -6.89
CA PHE A 35 -15.95 -4.20 -6.53
C PHE A 35 -15.93 -4.33 -4.99
N PRO A 36 -16.65 -5.28 -4.38
CA PRO A 36 -16.71 -5.38 -2.93
C PRO A 36 -15.37 -5.86 -2.36
N ILE A 37 -14.65 -4.99 -1.68
CA ILE A 37 -13.41 -5.34 -0.97
C ILE A 37 -13.77 -5.58 0.49
N ALA A 38 -13.72 -6.84 0.92
CA ALA A 38 -13.95 -7.22 2.31
C ALA A 38 -12.71 -6.88 3.16
N LEU A 39 -12.90 -6.03 4.18
CA LEU A 39 -11.85 -5.65 5.13
C LEU A 39 -11.97 -6.47 6.41
N ARG A 40 -10.84 -6.86 6.99
CA ARG A 40 -10.78 -7.68 8.22
C ARG A 40 -11.47 -7.03 9.41
N HIS A 41 -11.32 -5.71 9.53
CA HIS A 41 -11.80 -4.96 10.69
C HIS A 41 -12.81 -3.87 10.32
N GLY A 42 -13.09 -3.64 9.04
CA GLY A 42 -13.86 -2.50 8.55
C GLY A 42 -15.13 -2.82 7.74
N GLY A 43 -15.57 -4.07 7.71
CA GLY A 43 -16.71 -4.48 6.88
C GLY A 43 -16.36 -4.57 5.40
N VAL A 44 -17.22 -4.07 4.52
CA VAL A 44 -17.02 -4.10 3.07
C VAL A 44 -16.85 -2.70 2.51
N MET A 45 -15.78 -2.48 1.78
CA MET A 45 -15.58 -1.26 1.00
C MET A 45 -16.13 -1.48 -0.42
N ASP A 46 -17.36 -1.07 -0.66
CA ASP A 46 -18.12 -1.25 -1.90
C ASP A 46 -18.18 0.00 -2.78
N THR A 47 -17.65 1.11 -2.28
CA THR A 47 -17.56 2.39 -2.98
C THR A 47 -16.13 2.90 -2.89
N HIS A 48 -15.42 2.87 -4.01
CA HIS A 48 -14.00 3.25 -4.07
C HIS A 48 -13.60 3.62 -5.51
N TYR A 49 -12.42 4.23 -5.67
CA TYR A 49 -11.81 4.46 -6.97
C TYR A 49 -11.38 3.12 -7.61
N ALA A 50 -11.40 3.06 -8.93
CA ALA A 50 -10.80 1.95 -9.65
C ALA A 50 -9.27 1.93 -9.43
N ILE A 51 -8.74 0.71 -9.29
CA ILE A 51 -7.32 0.47 -9.00
C ILE A 51 -6.78 -0.50 -10.04
N ILE A 52 -5.57 -0.27 -10.52
CA ILE A 52 -4.81 -1.21 -11.35
C ILE A 52 -3.41 -1.37 -10.76
N GLY A 53 -2.90 -2.59 -10.73
CA GLY A 53 -1.56 -2.84 -10.21
C GLY A 53 -1.12 -4.28 -10.36
N THR A 54 0.07 -4.57 -9.86
CA THR A 54 0.62 -5.92 -9.76
C THR A 54 0.17 -6.55 -8.44
N ALA A 55 -0.46 -7.72 -8.50
CA ALA A 55 -0.96 -8.41 -7.32
C ALA A 55 -0.84 -9.92 -7.43
N HIS A 56 -0.79 -10.59 -6.29
CA HIS A 56 -1.14 -12.01 -6.16
C HIS A 56 -2.61 -12.10 -5.76
N VAL A 57 -3.42 -12.84 -6.53
CA VAL A 57 -4.83 -13.02 -6.20
C VAL A 57 -5.01 -14.28 -5.35
N ALA A 58 -5.46 -14.09 -4.12
CA ALA A 58 -5.76 -15.19 -3.20
C ALA A 58 -7.22 -15.08 -2.72
N ASP A 59 -8.00 -16.14 -2.83
CA ASP A 59 -9.40 -16.21 -2.42
C ASP A 59 -10.25 -15.05 -2.97
N GLY A 60 -9.95 -14.60 -4.21
CA GLY A 60 -10.64 -13.49 -4.87
C GLY A 60 -10.24 -12.10 -4.35
N PHE A 61 -9.27 -12.01 -3.44
CA PHE A 61 -8.72 -10.74 -2.93
C PHE A 61 -7.38 -10.41 -3.60
N PRO A 62 -7.21 -9.17 -4.13
CA PRO A 62 -5.95 -8.75 -4.74
C PRO A 62 -4.96 -8.30 -3.66
N LEU A 63 -3.95 -9.11 -3.41
CA LEU A 63 -2.81 -8.79 -2.56
C LEU A 63 -1.81 -7.96 -3.39
N TYR A 64 -2.02 -6.65 -3.42
CA TYR A 64 -1.22 -5.74 -4.24
C TYR A 64 0.22 -5.59 -3.71
N TYR A 65 1.19 -5.71 -4.63
CA TYR A 65 2.59 -5.30 -4.42
C TYR A 65 2.76 -3.80 -4.68
N ASP A 66 2.10 -3.33 -5.75
CA ASP A 66 2.03 -1.94 -6.17
C ASP A 66 0.73 -1.71 -6.93
N ALA A 67 0.26 -0.48 -6.93
CA ALA A 67 -0.91 -0.11 -7.71
C ALA A 67 -1.00 1.41 -7.90
N VAL A 68 -1.85 1.81 -8.83
CA VAL A 68 -2.28 3.19 -9.05
C VAL A 68 -3.80 3.23 -9.13
N ASN A 69 -4.41 4.27 -8.60
CA ASN A 69 -5.84 4.49 -8.77
C ASN A 69 -6.13 5.41 -9.97
N GLU A 70 -7.37 5.46 -10.38
CA GLU A 70 -7.85 6.28 -11.51
C GLU A 70 -7.67 7.79 -11.32
N LYS A 71 -7.26 8.26 -10.15
CA LYS A 71 -6.95 9.66 -9.84
C LYS A 71 -5.48 9.99 -9.98
N GLY A 72 -4.62 8.97 -10.19
CA GLY A 72 -3.19 9.14 -10.36
C GLY A 72 -2.39 9.09 -9.04
N LEU A 73 -3.01 8.63 -7.94
CA LEU A 73 -2.28 8.30 -6.72
C LEU A 73 -1.73 6.89 -6.86
N GLY A 74 -0.42 6.74 -6.70
CA GLY A 74 0.30 5.47 -6.79
C GLY A 74 0.94 5.06 -5.48
N MET A 75 1.02 3.74 -5.22
CA MET A 75 1.63 3.17 -4.03
C MET A 75 2.38 1.90 -4.37
N ALA A 76 3.57 1.72 -3.79
CA ALA A 76 4.38 0.51 -3.92
C ALA A 76 4.89 0.06 -2.56
N GLY A 77 4.74 -1.25 -2.27
CA GLY A 77 5.29 -1.90 -1.09
C GLY A 77 6.65 -2.54 -1.38
N LEU A 78 7.63 -2.32 -0.53
CA LEU A 78 8.98 -2.87 -0.62
C LEU A 78 9.34 -3.58 0.69
N ASN A 79 10.23 -4.56 0.64
CA ASN A 79 10.68 -5.29 1.82
C ASN A 79 11.35 -4.37 2.85
N PHE A 80 10.91 -4.52 4.11
CA PHE A 80 11.42 -3.80 5.28
C PHE A 80 11.66 -4.80 6.43
N VAL A 81 12.33 -5.89 6.07
CA VAL A 81 12.53 -7.06 6.93
C VAL A 81 13.35 -6.71 8.17
N GLY A 82 12.86 -7.17 9.33
CA GLY A 82 13.50 -6.89 10.64
C GLY A 82 13.19 -5.52 11.23
N SER A 83 12.66 -4.58 10.44
CA SER A 83 12.32 -3.22 10.88
C SER A 83 10.83 -2.98 10.98
N ALA A 84 10.03 -3.61 10.11
CA ALA A 84 8.58 -3.45 10.14
C ALA A 84 7.97 -4.04 11.42
N GLN A 85 7.16 -3.23 12.10
CA GLN A 85 6.37 -3.64 13.27
C GLN A 85 4.96 -3.07 13.12
N TYR A 86 3.95 -3.93 13.23
CA TYR A 86 2.55 -3.56 13.11
C TYR A 86 1.88 -3.51 14.46
N ALA A 87 0.88 -2.64 14.57
CA ALA A 87 0.12 -2.48 15.79
C ALA A 87 -0.86 -3.65 16.02
N GLU A 88 -1.27 -3.80 17.26
CA GLU A 88 -2.44 -4.60 17.62
C GLU A 88 -3.72 -3.84 17.24
N VAL A 89 -4.82 -4.58 17.17
CA VAL A 89 -6.16 -3.99 16.97
C VAL A 89 -6.53 -3.10 18.13
N VAL A 90 -6.88 -1.86 17.84
CA VAL A 90 -7.31 -0.88 18.85
C VAL A 90 -8.80 -0.62 18.70
N PRO A 91 -9.63 -0.77 19.74
CA PRO A 91 -11.04 -0.39 19.71
C PRO A 91 -11.23 1.07 19.32
N ASP A 92 -12.29 1.36 18.59
CA ASP A 92 -12.69 2.72 18.17
C ASP A 92 -11.69 3.45 17.23
N ARG A 93 -10.74 2.71 16.64
CA ARG A 93 -9.86 3.20 15.56
C ARG A 93 -10.14 2.49 14.26
N GLU A 94 -9.78 3.13 13.16
CA GLU A 94 -9.80 2.47 11.85
C GLU A 94 -8.63 1.49 11.75
N ASN A 95 -8.90 0.21 12.08
CA ASN A 95 -7.92 -0.87 11.98
C ASN A 95 -7.90 -1.41 10.55
N ILE A 96 -6.72 -1.45 9.95
CA ILE A 96 -6.50 -1.96 8.60
C ILE A 96 -5.40 -3.01 8.66
N ALA A 97 -5.66 -4.20 8.14
CA ALA A 97 -4.63 -5.21 8.00
C ALA A 97 -3.58 -4.79 6.97
N GLN A 98 -2.32 -5.21 7.16
CA GLN A 98 -1.21 -4.80 6.30
C GLN A 98 -1.49 -5.05 4.81
N PHE A 99 -2.08 -6.18 4.45
CA PHE A 99 -2.39 -6.54 3.06
C PHE A 99 -3.52 -5.70 2.45
N GLU A 100 -4.34 -5.03 3.26
CA GLU A 100 -5.41 -4.13 2.84
C GLU A 100 -4.93 -2.69 2.62
N PHE A 101 -3.68 -2.39 2.99
CA PHE A 101 -3.21 -1.02 3.09
C PHE A 101 -3.21 -0.30 1.73
N ILE A 102 -2.69 -0.95 0.68
CA ILE A 102 -2.70 -0.41 -0.69
C ILE A 102 -4.14 -0.19 -1.18
N PRO A 103 -5.02 -1.20 -1.23
CA PRO A 103 -6.38 -1.00 -1.73
C PRO A 103 -7.19 -0.04 -0.86
N ARG A 104 -6.95 0.03 0.46
CA ARG A 104 -7.64 0.97 1.34
C ARG A 104 -7.28 2.42 1.05
N LEU A 105 -6.00 2.75 0.92
CA LEU A 105 -5.57 4.12 0.62
C LEU A 105 -5.95 4.52 -0.80
N LEU A 106 -5.62 3.70 -1.80
CA LEU A 106 -5.90 4.01 -3.19
C LEU A 106 -7.39 4.02 -3.52
N GLY A 107 -8.18 3.21 -2.80
CA GLY A 107 -9.63 3.18 -2.97
C GLY A 107 -10.34 4.41 -2.41
N ARG A 108 -9.79 5.06 -1.39
CA ARG A 108 -10.46 6.16 -0.68
C ARG A 108 -9.85 7.53 -0.90
N CYS A 109 -8.58 7.61 -1.28
CA CYS A 109 -7.87 8.87 -1.44
C CYS A 109 -7.63 9.18 -2.92
N ALA A 110 -7.98 10.39 -3.34
CA ALA A 110 -7.73 10.86 -4.70
C ALA A 110 -6.33 11.47 -4.84
N THR A 111 -5.77 11.97 -3.74
CA THR A 111 -4.52 12.74 -3.73
C THR A 111 -3.61 12.31 -2.57
N LEU A 112 -2.33 12.65 -2.69
CA LEU A 112 -1.35 12.47 -1.62
C LEU A 112 -1.76 13.23 -0.34
N ALA A 113 -2.35 14.41 -0.49
CA ALA A 113 -2.81 15.21 0.66
C ALA A 113 -3.94 14.51 1.42
N GLU A 114 -4.94 13.95 0.72
CA GLU A 114 -6.01 13.16 1.34
C GLU A 114 -5.47 11.90 2.02
N ALA A 115 -4.51 11.22 1.39
CA ALA A 115 -3.88 10.05 1.98
C ALA A 115 -3.10 10.39 3.26
N ARG A 116 -2.37 11.51 3.29
CA ARG A 116 -1.70 12.00 4.51
C ARG A 116 -2.68 12.24 5.66
N GLU A 117 -3.85 12.80 5.37
CA GLU A 117 -4.86 13.03 6.40
C GLU A 117 -5.45 11.70 6.91
N ALA A 118 -5.75 10.76 6.00
CA ALA A 118 -6.22 9.43 6.37
C ALA A 118 -5.21 8.67 7.26
N LEU A 119 -3.91 8.78 6.97
CA LEU A 119 -2.84 8.14 7.72
C LEU A 119 -2.72 8.61 9.18
N ARG A 120 -3.27 9.77 9.54
CA ARG A 120 -3.21 10.30 10.93
C ARG A 120 -4.08 9.50 11.91
N THR A 121 -5.14 8.90 11.42
CA THR A 121 -6.13 8.17 12.24
C THR A 121 -6.12 6.67 12.03
N LEU A 122 -5.50 6.21 10.96
CA LEU A 122 -5.42 4.79 10.60
C LEU A 122 -4.51 4.03 11.57
N ASN A 123 -4.93 2.82 11.93
CA ASN A 123 -4.15 1.86 12.71
C ASN A 123 -3.80 0.65 11.85
N LEU A 124 -2.52 0.55 11.47
CA LEU A 124 -2.04 -0.53 10.60
C LEU A 124 -1.68 -1.75 11.44
N THR A 125 -2.41 -2.84 11.23
CA THR A 125 -2.30 -4.05 12.04
C THR A 125 -1.55 -5.18 11.34
N GLY A 126 -0.92 -6.06 12.13
CA GLY A 126 -0.26 -7.27 11.67
C GLY A 126 -1.20 -8.44 11.42
N THR A 127 -2.50 -8.20 11.25
CA THR A 127 -3.49 -9.24 10.98
C THR A 127 -3.14 -9.99 9.69
N PRO A 128 -2.93 -11.32 9.72
CA PRO A 128 -2.56 -12.08 8.54
C PRO A 128 -3.73 -12.22 7.56
N PHE A 129 -3.43 -12.38 6.28
CA PHE A 129 -4.44 -12.77 5.30
C PHE A 129 -4.95 -14.20 5.56
N SER A 130 -4.03 -15.13 5.80
CA SER A 130 -4.30 -16.51 6.19
C SER A 130 -3.11 -17.07 6.97
N GLU A 131 -3.22 -18.29 7.49
CA GLU A 131 -2.10 -18.99 8.14
C GLU A 131 -0.88 -19.18 7.20
N ARG A 132 -1.13 -19.31 5.89
CA ARG A 132 -0.08 -19.47 4.87
C ARG A 132 0.47 -18.13 4.34
N LEU A 133 -0.27 -17.05 4.54
CA LEU A 133 0.06 -15.70 4.08
C LEU A 133 0.04 -14.74 5.28
N PRO A 134 1.10 -14.76 6.10
CA PRO A 134 1.24 -13.83 7.22
C PRO A 134 1.41 -12.38 6.73
N ALA A 135 1.31 -11.42 7.64
CA ALA A 135 1.60 -10.02 7.32
C ALA A 135 3.05 -9.87 6.83
N SER A 136 3.22 -9.34 5.64
CA SER A 136 4.54 -9.10 5.05
C SER A 136 5.20 -7.90 5.71
N GLN A 137 6.51 -7.97 5.97
CA GLN A 137 7.28 -6.88 6.54
C GLN A 137 7.64 -5.88 5.44
N LEU A 138 6.83 -4.82 5.31
CA LEU A 138 6.94 -3.84 4.24
C LEU A 138 7.04 -2.41 4.78
N HIS A 139 7.58 -1.53 3.94
CA HIS A 139 7.39 -0.09 3.92
C HIS A 139 6.91 0.35 2.54
N TRP A 140 6.44 1.59 2.38
CA TRP A 140 5.77 1.99 1.16
C TRP A 140 6.22 3.35 0.66
N LEU A 141 6.35 3.48 -0.66
CA LEU A 141 6.34 4.75 -1.38
C LEU A 141 4.91 5.05 -1.81
N LEU A 142 4.40 6.21 -1.44
CA LEU A 142 3.10 6.72 -1.87
C LEU A 142 3.31 8.07 -2.55
N ALA A 143 2.81 8.23 -3.77
CA ALA A 143 3.11 9.41 -4.56
C ALA A 143 1.99 9.78 -5.55
N ASP A 144 1.91 11.06 -5.84
CA ASP A 144 1.18 11.64 -6.97
C ASP A 144 2.01 12.79 -7.57
N LYS A 145 1.45 13.52 -8.54
CA LYS A 145 2.14 14.64 -9.20
C LYS A 145 2.56 15.79 -8.26
N SER A 146 2.10 15.82 -7.01
CA SER A 146 2.46 16.84 -6.02
C SER A 146 3.70 16.47 -5.21
N GLY A 147 4.14 15.20 -5.23
CA GLY A 147 5.31 14.71 -4.52
C GLY A 147 5.19 13.26 -4.07
N ALA A 148 6.08 12.87 -3.16
CA ALA A 148 6.15 11.53 -2.62
C ALA A 148 6.34 11.53 -1.10
N VAL A 149 5.91 10.44 -0.46
CA VAL A 149 6.18 10.14 0.94
C VAL A 149 6.59 8.68 1.10
N VAL A 150 7.43 8.43 2.09
CA VAL A 150 7.72 7.10 2.61
C VAL A 150 6.85 6.85 3.84
N ILE A 151 6.24 5.67 3.89
CA ILE A 151 5.42 5.23 5.02
C ILE A 151 6.08 3.99 5.64
N GLU A 152 6.34 4.05 6.94
CA GLU A 152 6.95 2.97 7.71
C GLU A 152 6.15 2.70 8.98
N SER A 153 5.86 1.43 9.24
CA SER A 153 5.29 0.98 10.51
C SER A 153 6.41 0.36 11.34
N VAL A 154 6.78 1.03 12.42
CA VAL A 154 7.90 0.69 13.30
C VAL A 154 7.46 0.64 14.76
N ALA A 155 8.35 0.30 15.70
CA ALA A 155 8.05 0.18 17.12
C ALA A 155 7.28 1.38 17.70
N ASP A 156 7.61 2.59 17.23
CA ASP A 156 6.98 3.85 17.67
C ASP A 156 5.69 4.20 16.88
N GLY A 157 5.15 3.26 16.11
CA GLY A 157 3.92 3.40 15.31
C GLY A 157 4.16 3.76 13.85
N LEU A 158 3.09 4.17 13.18
CA LEU A 158 3.10 4.51 11.77
C LEU A 158 3.76 5.88 11.56
N LYS A 159 4.79 5.93 10.74
CA LYS A 159 5.56 7.14 10.39
C LYS A 159 5.33 7.49 8.91
N VAL A 160 5.26 8.78 8.64
CA VAL A 160 5.14 9.32 7.28
C VAL A 160 6.22 10.38 7.10
N TYR A 161 7.13 10.14 6.17
CA TYR A 161 8.25 11.02 5.88
C TYR A 161 8.09 11.66 4.51
N ASP A 162 8.40 12.94 4.39
CA ASP A 162 8.55 13.58 3.07
C ASP A 162 9.71 12.92 2.33
N ASP A 163 9.49 12.60 1.07
CA ASP A 163 10.52 12.03 0.19
C ASP A 163 10.76 12.94 -1.02
N PRO A 164 11.59 13.99 -0.87
CA PRO A 164 11.89 14.90 -1.96
C PRO A 164 12.72 14.24 -3.08
N ALA A 165 13.38 13.13 -2.81
CA ALA A 165 14.09 12.35 -3.81
C ALA A 165 13.15 11.49 -4.66
N GLY A 166 11.99 11.13 -4.09
CA GLY A 166 11.00 10.28 -4.75
C GLY A 166 11.50 8.87 -5.02
N VAL A 167 12.36 8.31 -4.14
CA VAL A 167 12.98 7.00 -4.31
C VAL A 167 12.98 6.22 -3.01
N LEU A 168 12.49 4.99 -3.07
CA LEU A 168 12.53 4.03 -1.97
C LEU A 168 13.20 2.73 -2.43
N THR A 169 14.10 2.20 -1.63
CA THR A 169 14.69 0.86 -1.81
C THR A 169 14.29 -0.03 -0.64
N ASN A 170 14.70 -1.29 -0.65
CA ASN A 170 14.60 -2.11 0.57
C ASN A 170 15.48 -1.47 1.67
N ASN A 171 15.20 -1.82 2.93
CA ASN A 171 16.07 -1.42 4.04
C ASN A 171 17.50 -1.94 3.85
N PRO A 172 18.51 -1.22 4.34
CA PRO A 172 19.91 -1.62 4.29
C PRO A 172 20.20 -2.91 5.05
#